data_0b2dae33694735567fb8e8d0616d9f1f
#
_entry.id   0b2dae33694735567fb8e8d0616d9f1f
#
_cell.length_a   1.000
_cell.length_b   1.000
_cell.length_c   1.000
_cell.angle_alpha   90.00
_cell.angle_beta   90.00
_cell.angle_gamma   90.00
#
_symmetry.space_group_name_H-M   'P 1'
#
loop_
_entity.id
_entity.type
_entity.pdbx_description
1 polymer ?
#
loop_
_entity_poly.entity_id
_entity_poly.type
_entity_poly.pdbx_seq_one_letter_code
_entity_poly.pdbx_strand_id
1 'polypeptide(L)'
;MANYSSNVSVIGAGSWGTAIVSILSRNIDLFWWVRREGQINQIKKKQRNTRYLPNCLLNTDKIKLSTDLDKALRSSDFIIIATPSDYLCDLFDKRAKLLSNKTIISAVKGVITKSNLTPQKYFLNLNSSISYGVISGPCHAEEVAMNKKSYLTLSINDQRTSKFLTNIFSTNDIRIKISNDVTGTELSAILKNVYALITGVSHGLGYGDNFLAVLITACAKELEKVLFSLDRKERSISQSAYLGDLLVTCYSSHSRNRRFGAYIGAGYSIDSTKSVMNMVAEGYNATYCLYHMLKENNFIINAPIIKSSYNILYMDSDPSKEIENLSNLIS
;
A
#
# COMPACT_ATOMS: atom_id res chain seq x y z
N MET A 1 -15.34 18.99 -24.61
CA MET A 1 -14.38 18.29 -23.75
C MET A 1 -13.63 19.37 -22.98
N ALA A 2 -13.83 19.47 -21.66
CA ALA A 2 -13.12 20.49 -20.87
C ALA A 2 -11.64 20.08 -20.82
N ASN A 3 -10.77 20.92 -21.38
CA ASN A 3 -9.32 20.81 -21.26
C ASN A 3 -8.95 20.97 -19.78
N TYR A 4 -8.86 19.87 -19.05
CA TYR A 4 -8.18 19.86 -17.76
C TYR A 4 -6.68 19.86 -18.04
N SER A 5 -6.05 21.03 -18.04
CA SER A 5 -4.59 21.12 -17.89
C SER A 5 -4.21 20.84 -16.41
N SER A 6 -4.79 19.79 -15.83
CA SER A 6 -4.52 19.43 -14.44
C SER A 6 -3.17 18.73 -14.38
N ASN A 7 -2.21 19.38 -13.76
CA ASN A 7 -0.86 18.86 -13.61
C ASN A 7 -0.84 17.73 -12.56
N VAL A 8 -0.25 16.60 -12.90
CA VAL A 8 -0.12 15.42 -12.03
C VAL A 8 1.33 15.23 -11.62
N SER A 9 1.56 15.04 -10.32
CA SER A 9 2.87 14.61 -9.79
C SER A 9 2.77 13.23 -9.16
N VAL A 10 3.81 12.42 -9.36
CA VAL A 10 4.02 11.18 -8.61
C VAL A 10 5.21 11.36 -7.67
N ILE A 11 4.99 11.15 -6.37
CA ILE A 11 6.00 11.28 -5.32
C ILE A 11 6.45 9.91 -4.87
N GLY A 12 7.68 9.53 -5.25
CA GLY A 12 8.27 8.23 -4.94
C GLY A 12 8.62 7.41 -6.16
N ALA A 13 9.79 6.76 -6.11
CA ALA A 13 10.36 6.00 -7.21
C ALA A 13 10.74 4.56 -6.80
N GLY A 14 9.91 3.95 -5.94
CA GLY A 14 9.92 2.50 -5.66
C GLY A 14 9.23 1.71 -6.79
N SER A 15 9.06 0.39 -6.60
CA SER A 15 8.39 -0.47 -7.60
C SER A 15 6.99 0.05 -7.96
N TRP A 16 6.15 0.34 -6.94
CA TRP A 16 4.79 0.79 -7.18
C TRP A 16 4.72 2.20 -7.81
N GLY A 17 5.55 3.16 -7.33
CA GLY A 17 5.66 4.48 -7.96
C GLY A 17 6.09 4.39 -9.43
N THR A 18 7.02 3.49 -9.76
CA THR A 18 7.44 3.24 -11.14
C THR A 18 6.31 2.65 -11.99
N ALA A 19 5.54 1.70 -11.45
CA ALA A 19 4.38 1.13 -12.12
C ALA A 19 3.29 2.19 -12.39
N ILE A 20 2.98 3.04 -11.41
CA ILE A 20 2.04 4.16 -11.57
C ILE A 20 2.51 5.11 -12.68
N VAL A 21 3.77 5.51 -12.68
CA VAL A 21 4.34 6.37 -13.72
C VAL A 21 4.26 5.72 -15.09
N SER A 22 4.50 4.41 -15.20
CA SER A 22 4.39 3.70 -16.48
C SER A 22 2.96 3.67 -17.01
N ILE A 23 1.95 3.58 -16.14
CA ILE A 23 0.54 3.67 -16.52
C ILE A 23 0.22 5.09 -17.00
N LEU A 24 0.52 6.10 -16.20
CA LEU A 24 0.14 7.49 -16.45
C LEU A 24 0.83 8.07 -17.69
N SER A 25 2.10 7.77 -17.89
CA SER A 25 2.87 8.28 -19.05
C SER A 25 2.38 7.77 -20.40
N ARG A 26 1.46 6.80 -20.43
CA ARG A 26 0.75 6.41 -21.67
C ARG A 26 -0.31 7.43 -22.06
N ASN A 27 -0.90 8.12 -21.10
CA ASN A 27 -2.07 8.96 -21.29
C ASN A 27 -1.78 10.46 -21.12
N ILE A 28 -0.87 10.86 -20.24
CA ILE A 28 -0.60 12.24 -19.87
C ILE A 28 0.89 12.53 -19.69
N ASP A 29 1.27 13.79 -19.75
CA ASP A 29 2.54 14.30 -19.26
C ASP A 29 2.45 14.45 -17.72
N LEU A 30 3.53 14.10 -17.01
CA LEU A 30 3.53 14.13 -15.55
C LEU A 30 4.88 14.55 -14.97
N PHE A 31 4.85 15.00 -13.72
CA PHE A 31 6.03 15.26 -12.94
C PHE A 31 6.32 14.05 -12.04
N TRP A 32 7.57 13.59 -12.03
CA TRP A 32 7.99 12.48 -11.17
C TRP A 32 9.09 12.92 -10.22
N TRP A 33 8.78 12.97 -8.95
CA TRP A 33 9.79 13.22 -7.92
C TRP A 33 10.53 11.94 -7.57
N VAL A 34 11.85 11.99 -7.71
CA VAL A 34 12.78 10.89 -7.44
C VAL A 34 13.84 11.39 -6.48
N ARG A 35 13.97 10.77 -5.31
CA ARG A 35 14.83 11.24 -4.22
C ARG A 35 16.32 11.40 -4.60
N ARG A 36 16.83 10.61 -5.53
CA ARG A 36 18.27 10.52 -5.85
C ARG A 36 18.54 10.90 -7.29
N GLU A 37 19.49 11.84 -7.51
CA GLU A 37 19.89 12.27 -8.84
C GLU A 37 20.48 11.12 -9.68
N GLY A 38 21.29 10.23 -9.07
CA GLY A 38 21.83 9.06 -9.76
C GLY A 38 20.74 8.11 -10.29
N GLN A 39 19.58 8.02 -9.62
CA GLN A 39 18.45 7.25 -10.12
C GLN A 39 17.78 7.95 -11.32
N ILE A 40 17.68 9.28 -11.29
CA ILE A 40 17.17 10.08 -12.43
C ILE A 40 18.04 9.85 -13.66
N ASN A 41 19.35 9.96 -13.51
CA ASN A 41 20.31 9.77 -14.61
C ASN A 41 20.22 8.36 -15.20
N GLN A 42 20.05 7.35 -14.36
CA GLN A 42 19.83 5.98 -14.81
C GLN A 42 18.51 5.82 -15.58
N ILE A 43 17.41 6.39 -15.07
CA ILE A 43 16.09 6.32 -15.71
C ILE A 43 16.14 7.01 -17.08
N LYS A 44 16.75 8.19 -17.18
CA LYS A 44 16.91 8.91 -18.46
C LYS A 44 17.72 8.09 -19.48
N LYS A 45 18.84 7.48 -19.04
CA LYS A 45 19.74 6.72 -19.92
C LYS A 45 19.12 5.40 -20.38
N LYS A 46 18.41 4.68 -19.49
CA LYS A 46 17.93 3.30 -19.74
C LYS A 46 16.45 3.22 -20.06
N GLN A 47 15.72 4.33 -19.92
CA GLN A 47 14.25 4.38 -19.98
C GLN A 47 13.59 3.34 -19.06
N ARG A 48 14.24 3.02 -17.93
CA ARG A 48 13.82 2.00 -16.95
C ARG A 48 14.33 2.36 -15.57
N ASN A 49 13.54 2.04 -14.56
CA ASN A 49 14.01 2.08 -13.18
C ASN A 49 14.58 0.71 -12.78
N THR A 50 15.82 0.45 -13.17
CA THR A 50 16.45 -0.88 -13.07
C THR A 50 16.63 -1.38 -11.65
N ARG A 51 16.63 -0.48 -10.65
CA ARG A 51 16.72 -0.86 -9.24
C ARG A 51 15.44 -1.49 -8.70
N TYR A 52 14.28 -1.02 -9.15
CA TYR A 52 13.00 -1.39 -8.56
C TYR A 52 12.07 -2.16 -9.49
N LEU A 53 12.14 -1.87 -10.81
CA LEU A 53 11.27 -2.47 -11.81
C LEU A 53 12.00 -2.57 -13.16
N PRO A 54 13.01 -3.43 -13.28
CA PRO A 54 13.93 -3.47 -14.43
C PRO A 54 13.24 -3.82 -15.76
N ASN A 55 12.12 -4.55 -15.69
CA ASN A 55 11.39 -4.98 -16.88
C ASN A 55 10.36 -3.96 -17.38
N CYS A 56 10.18 -2.82 -16.67
CA CYS A 56 9.23 -1.79 -17.04
C CYS A 56 9.87 -0.73 -17.93
N LEU A 57 9.45 -0.67 -19.20
CA LEU A 57 9.83 0.42 -20.09
C LEU A 57 8.98 1.66 -19.78
N LEU A 58 9.63 2.83 -19.69
CA LEU A 58 9.00 4.11 -19.38
C LEU A 58 9.01 5.02 -20.60
N ASN A 59 7.91 5.70 -20.85
CA ASN A 59 7.85 6.79 -21.84
C ASN A 59 8.45 8.06 -21.21
N THR A 60 9.79 8.16 -21.25
CA THR A 60 10.53 9.24 -20.57
C THR A 60 10.25 10.63 -21.17
N ASP A 61 9.76 10.73 -22.40
CA ASP A 61 9.45 12.00 -23.06
C ASP A 61 8.25 12.71 -22.40
N LYS A 62 7.36 11.94 -21.77
CA LYS A 62 6.21 12.43 -21.00
C LYS A 62 6.47 12.59 -19.51
N ILE A 63 7.72 12.36 -19.07
CA ILE A 63 8.04 12.35 -17.64
C ILE A 63 9.05 13.45 -17.30
N LYS A 64 8.62 14.46 -16.56
CA LYS A 64 9.52 15.47 -16.00
C LYS A 64 10.11 14.99 -14.68
N LEU A 65 11.34 14.48 -14.73
CA LEU A 65 12.07 13.97 -13.57
C LEU A 65 12.74 15.10 -12.77
N SER A 66 12.63 15.07 -11.43
CA SER A 66 13.32 16.02 -10.54
C SER A 66 13.53 15.46 -9.14
N THR A 67 14.57 15.91 -8.46
CA THR A 67 14.79 15.73 -7.01
C THR A 67 14.16 16.83 -6.16
N ASP A 68 13.68 17.91 -6.77
CA ASP A 68 13.04 19.04 -6.09
C ASP A 68 11.58 18.72 -5.79
N LEU A 69 11.30 18.38 -4.51
CA LEU A 69 9.94 18.06 -4.04
C LEU A 69 9.03 19.30 -4.05
N ASP A 70 9.55 20.45 -3.64
CA ASP A 70 8.76 21.67 -3.57
C ASP A 70 8.26 22.09 -4.97
N LYS A 71 9.12 21.94 -5.97
CA LYS A 71 8.76 22.18 -7.38
C LYS A 71 7.67 21.22 -7.84
N ALA A 72 7.77 19.92 -7.50
CA ALA A 72 6.75 18.93 -7.81
C ALA A 72 5.39 19.31 -7.20
N LEU A 73 5.39 19.70 -5.91
CA LEU A 73 4.18 20.05 -5.21
C LEU A 73 3.55 21.37 -5.73
N ARG A 74 4.35 22.38 -6.03
CA ARG A 74 3.84 23.68 -6.56
C ARG A 74 3.21 23.53 -7.94
N SER A 75 3.78 22.69 -8.81
CA SER A 75 3.37 22.56 -10.20
C SER A 75 2.19 21.62 -10.44
N SER A 76 1.60 21.04 -9.39
CA SER A 76 0.58 19.99 -9.57
C SER A 76 -0.65 20.22 -8.71
N ASP A 77 -1.81 19.93 -9.28
CA ASP A 77 -3.11 19.92 -8.59
C ASP A 77 -3.41 18.54 -7.99
N PHE A 78 -2.93 17.49 -8.68
CA PHE A 78 -3.05 16.10 -8.27
C PHE A 78 -1.69 15.54 -7.88
N ILE A 79 -1.58 15.05 -6.65
CA ILE A 79 -0.33 14.53 -6.07
C ILE A 79 -0.55 13.06 -5.70
N ILE A 80 0.11 12.16 -6.42
CA ILE A 80 0.04 10.72 -6.14
C ILE A 80 1.22 10.35 -5.26
N ILE A 81 0.91 9.83 -4.06
CA ILE A 81 1.92 9.45 -3.07
C ILE A 81 2.21 7.94 -3.16
N ALA A 82 3.45 7.60 -3.54
CA ALA A 82 3.92 6.22 -3.67
C ALA A 82 5.26 6.00 -2.94
N THR A 83 5.44 6.68 -1.81
CA THR A 83 6.57 6.49 -0.88
C THR A 83 6.16 5.56 0.27
N PRO A 84 7.10 4.86 0.94
CA PRO A 84 6.77 4.16 2.18
C PRO A 84 6.22 5.10 3.25
N SER A 85 5.32 4.59 4.10
CA SER A 85 4.60 5.36 5.13
C SER A 85 5.52 6.11 6.09
N ASP A 86 6.63 5.53 6.49
CA ASP A 86 7.58 6.12 7.45
C ASP A 86 8.25 7.41 6.97
N TYR A 87 8.27 7.67 5.65
CA TYR A 87 8.87 8.91 5.12
C TYR A 87 7.89 10.08 5.00
N LEU A 88 6.59 9.88 5.26
CA LEU A 88 5.59 10.91 5.01
C LEU A 88 5.81 12.15 5.88
N CYS A 89 6.08 12.00 7.17
CA CYS A 89 6.37 13.13 8.06
C CYS A 89 7.58 13.94 7.57
N ASP A 90 8.68 13.26 7.24
CA ASP A 90 9.91 13.94 6.79
C ASP A 90 9.70 14.69 5.46
N LEU A 91 8.83 14.19 4.59
CA LEU A 91 8.55 14.80 3.30
C LEU A 91 7.56 15.97 3.41
N PHE A 92 6.56 15.90 4.29
CA PHE A 92 5.39 16.78 4.20
C PHE A 92 5.17 17.71 5.39
N ASP A 93 5.70 17.44 6.61
CA ASP A 93 5.43 18.29 7.80
C ASP A 93 5.74 19.78 7.56
N LYS A 94 6.87 20.07 6.93
CA LYS A 94 7.29 21.44 6.60
C LYS A 94 6.63 22.01 5.36
N ARG A 95 5.76 21.23 4.67
CA ARG A 95 5.16 21.56 3.37
C ARG A 95 3.64 21.63 3.37
N ALA A 96 3.02 21.68 4.56
CA ALA A 96 1.57 21.74 4.71
C ALA A 96 0.90 22.82 3.83
N LYS A 97 1.50 24.01 3.74
CA LYS A 97 1.02 25.12 2.92
C LYS A 97 1.07 24.83 1.41
N LEU A 98 2.02 24.02 0.95
CA LEU A 98 2.13 23.64 -0.47
C LEU A 98 1.05 22.65 -0.91
N LEU A 99 0.36 22.05 0.04
CA LEU A 99 -0.72 21.07 -0.20
C LEU A 99 -2.12 21.70 -0.17
N SER A 100 -2.24 23.00 0.10
CA SER A 100 -3.53 23.68 0.20
C SER A 100 -4.33 23.56 -1.10
N ASN A 101 -5.60 23.14 -0.97
CA ASN A 101 -6.55 22.95 -2.07
C ASN A 101 -6.10 21.96 -3.14
N LYS A 102 -5.18 21.05 -2.80
CA LYS A 102 -4.73 19.98 -3.72
C LYS A 102 -5.44 18.67 -3.46
N THR A 103 -5.45 17.84 -4.48
CA THR A 103 -5.95 16.48 -4.37
C THR A 103 -4.77 15.52 -4.16
N ILE A 104 -4.74 14.85 -3.01
CA ILE A 104 -3.77 13.80 -2.71
C ILE A 104 -4.41 12.45 -2.98
N ILE A 105 -3.74 11.63 -3.79
CA ILE A 105 -4.12 10.26 -4.06
C ILE A 105 -3.05 9.36 -3.46
N SER A 106 -3.39 8.71 -2.36
CA SER A 106 -2.48 7.81 -1.67
C SER A 106 -2.44 6.43 -2.30
N ALA A 107 -1.26 5.97 -2.60
CA ALA A 107 -0.95 4.58 -2.94
C ALA A 107 -0.12 3.90 -1.84
N VAL A 108 -0.08 4.51 -0.66
CA VAL A 108 0.62 4.03 0.53
C VAL A 108 -0.19 2.92 1.18
N LYS A 109 0.49 1.86 1.62
CA LYS A 109 -0.14 0.65 2.20
C LYS A 109 0.40 0.35 3.61
N GLY A 110 0.74 1.38 4.36
CA GLY A 110 1.28 1.28 5.71
C GLY A 110 0.73 2.36 6.63
N VAL A 111 1.08 2.28 7.91
CA VAL A 111 0.76 3.26 8.95
C VAL A 111 1.99 4.10 9.24
N ILE A 112 1.83 5.36 9.58
CA ILE A 112 2.91 6.27 9.94
C ILE A 112 3.30 6.01 11.39
N THR A 113 4.43 5.35 11.60
CA THR A 113 4.87 4.89 12.94
C THR A 113 5.07 6.04 13.92
N LYS A 114 5.59 7.19 13.47
CA LYS A 114 5.85 8.37 14.33
C LYS A 114 4.60 8.95 14.97
N SER A 115 3.44 8.86 14.31
CA SER A 115 2.19 9.47 14.76
C SER A 115 1.08 8.47 15.06
N ASN A 116 1.30 7.18 14.77
CA ASN A 116 0.30 6.11 14.81
C ASN A 116 -0.97 6.45 14.00
N LEU A 117 -0.81 7.18 12.90
CA LEU A 117 -1.90 7.60 12.03
C LEU A 117 -1.89 6.86 10.70
N THR A 118 -3.08 6.64 10.15
CA THR A 118 -3.20 6.27 8.72
C THR A 118 -2.82 7.46 7.85
N PRO A 119 -2.37 7.25 6.60
CA PRO A 119 -2.05 8.35 5.68
C PRO A 119 -3.21 9.34 5.51
N GLN A 120 -4.46 8.87 5.45
CA GLN A 120 -5.64 9.74 5.39
C GLN A 120 -5.72 10.68 6.59
N LYS A 121 -5.67 10.14 7.80
CA LYS A 121 -5.73 10.96 9.03
C LYS A 121 -4.57 11.94 9.09
N TYR A 122 -3.38 11.50 8.72
CA TYR A 122 -2.19 12.34 8.68
C TYR A 122 -2.37 13.55 7.74
N PHE A 123 -2.72 13.33 6.47
CA PHE A 123 -2.83 14.43 5.51
C PHE A 123 -3.98 15.39 5.83
N LEU A 124 -5.12 14.89 6.31
CA LEU A 124 -6.24 15.73 6.71
C LEU A 124 -5.93 16.56 7.98
N ASN A 125 -5.16 16.01 8.91
CA ASN A 125 -4.66 16.78 10.07
C ASN A 125 -3.60 17.80 9.67
N LEU A 126 -2.74 17.46 8.70
CA LEU A 126 -1.70 18.37 8.22
C LEU A 126 -2.29 19.60 7.52
N ASN A 127 -3.35 19.41 6.73
CA ASN A 127 -4.07 20.50 6.08
C ASN A 127 -5.50 20.07 5.69
N SER A 128 -6.51 20.66 6.33
CA SER A 128 -7.92 20.32 6.14
C SER A 128 -8.49 20.72 4.76
N SER A 129 -7.79 21.54 3.98
CA SER A 129 -8.22 21.89 2.62
C SER A 129 -7.84 20.84 1.55
N ILE A 130 -7.14 19.77 1.95
CA ILE A 130 -6.79 18.67 1.06
C ILE A 130 -8.03 17.86 0.68
N SER A 131 -8.21 17.61 -0.62
CA SER A 131 -9.06 16.52 -1.08
C SER A 131 -8.25 15.22 -1.07
N TYR A 132 -8.77 14.15 -0.45
CA TYR A 132 -8.02 12.91 -0.28
C TYR A 132 -8.70 11.72 -0.92
N GLY A 133 -7.92 10.91 -1.61
CA GLY A 133 -8.34 9.65 -2.20
C GLY A 133 -7.27 8.56 -2.08
N VAL A 134 -7.65 7.34 -2.39
CA VAL A 134 -6.77 6.16 -2.27
C VAL A 134 -6.81 5.34 -3.56
N ILE A 135 -5.65 4.84 -3.99
CA ILE A 135 -5.53 3.79 -5.00
C ILE A 135 -5.09 2.49 -4.33
N SER A 136 -5.88 1.44 -4.49
CA SER A 136 -5.60 0.09 -3.98
C SER A 136 -6.12 -0.98 -4.94
N GLY A 137 -6.05 -2.25 -4.55
CA GLY A 137 -6.57 -3.38 -5.30
C GLY A 137 -5.51 -4.43 -5.64
N PRO A 138 -5.92 -5.58 -6.22
CA PRO A 138 -5.04 -6.70 -6.58
C PRO A 138 -4.13 -6.32 -7.76
N CYS A 139 -2.98 -5.73 -7.46
CA CYS A 139 -2.12 -5.12 -8.46
C CYS A 139 -0.65 -5.08 -7.99
N HIS A 140 0.10 -6.13 -8.30
CA HIS A 140 1.54 -6.13 -8.08
C HIS A 140 2.26 -5.31 -9.16
N ALA A 141 3.24 -4.50 -8.73
CA ALA A 141 4.01 -3.63 -9.64
C ALA A 141 4.70 -4.42 -10.75
N GLU A 142 5.17 -5.61 -10.44
CA GLU A 142 5.83 -6.55 -11.34
C GLU A 142 4.89 -7.02 -12.46
N GLU A 143 3.64 -7.31 -12.14
CA GLU A 143 2.63 -7.72 -13.11
C GLU A 143 2.17 -6.55 -14.00
N VAL A 144 2.02 -5.37 -13.41
CA VAL A 144 1.75 -4.13 -14.17
C VAL A 144 2.86 -3.86 -15.18
N ALA A 145 4.12 -4.02 -14.77
CA ALA A 145 5.27 -3.84 -15.65
C ALA A 145 5.30 -4.81 -16.82
N MET A 146 4.70 -5.98 -16.65
CA MET A 146 4.55 -7.01 -17.69
C MET A 146 3.25 -6.88 -18.49
N ASN A 147 2.50 -5.79 -18.34
CA ASN A 147 1.21 -5.53 -18.98
C ASN A 147 0.16 -6.62 -18.71
N LYS A 148 0.22 -7.25 -17.52
CA LYS A 148 -0.80 -8.22 -17.10
C LYS A 148 -2.08 -7.50 -16.72
N LYS A 149 -3.23 -8.13 -16.98
CA LYS A 149 -4.54 -7.59 -16.58
C LYS A 149 -4.56 -7.29 -15.08
N SER A 150 -4.75 -6.03 -14.73
CA SER A 150 -4.76 -5.58 -13.35
C SER A 150 -5.97 -4.70 -13.06
N TYR A 151 -6.45 -4.78 -11.83
CA TYR A 151 -7.66 -4.11 -11.39
C TYR A 151 -7.33 -3.18 -10.23
N LEU A 152 -7.51 -1.88 -10.45
CA LEU A 152 -7.33 -0.87 -9.42
C LEU A 152 -8.68 -0.38 -8.93
N THR A 153 -8.78 -0.16 -7.63
CA THR A 153 -9.87 0.60 -7.03
C THR A 153 -9.37 1.98 -6.67
N LEU A 154 -10.06 2.99 -7.21
CA LEU A 154 -9.86 4.39 -6.88
C LEU A 154 -10.99 4.83 -5.95
N SER A 155 -10.66 5.09 -4.69
CA SER A 155 -11.62 5.55 -3.69
C SER A 155 -11.44 7.04 -3.46
N ILE A 156 -12.46 7.82 -3.84
CA ILE A 156 -12.52 9.28 -3.66
C ILE A 156 -13.97 9.75 -3.69
N ASN A 157 -14.30 10.76 -2.89
CA ASN A 157 -15.68 11.24 -2.77
C ASN A 157 -16.11 12.17 -3.91
N ASP A 158 -15.17 12.93 -4.51
CA ASP A 158 -15.49 13.85 -5.58
C ASP A 158 -15.67 13.14 -6.94
N GLN A 159 -16.85 13.26 -7.52
CA GLN A 159 -17.21 12.59 -8.78
C GLN A 159 -16.41 13.13 -9.99
N ARG A 160 -16.08 14.43 -10.01
CA ARG A 160 -15.31 15.01 -11.12
C ARG A 160 -13.88 14.49 -11.10
N THR A 161 -13.28 14.50 -9.93
CA THR A 161 -11.93 13.95 -9.71
C THR A 161 -11.89 12.46 -10.03
N SER A 162 -12.88 11.66 -9.61
CA SER A 162 -12.92 10.24 -9.91
C SER A 162 -12.97 9.96 -11.42
N LYS A 163 -13.73 10.73 -12.16
CA LYS A 163 -13.82 10.61 -13.63
C LYS A 163 -12.49 10.98 -14.31
N PHE A 164 -11.85 12.07 -13.88
CA PHE A 164 -10.55 12.48 -14.39
C PHE A 164 -9.49 11.40 -14.14
N LEU A 165 -9.38 10.93 -12.89
CA LEU A 165 -8.40 9.91 -12.52
C LEU A 165 -8.67 8.58 -13.23
N THR A 166 -9.93 8.18 -13.41
CA THR A 166 -10.29 7.01 -14.21
C THR A 166 -9.73 7.10 -15.62
N ASN A 167 -9.87 8.25 -16.26
CA ASN A 167 -9.39 8.44 -17.64
C ASN A 167 -7.87 8.34 -17.74
N ILE A 168 -7.13 8.91 -16.79
CA ILE A 168 -5.65 8.91 -16.86
C ILE A 168 -5.02 7.57 -16.43
N PHE A 169 -5.72 6.77 -15.61
CA PHE A 169 -5.25 5.45 -15.18
C PHE A 169 -5.71 4.29 -16.07
N SER A 170 -6.80 4.44 -16.83
CA SER A 170 -7.32 3.38 -17.69
C SER A 170 -6.41 3.14 -18.89
N THR A 171 -6.07 1.87 -19.11
CA THR A 171 -5.32 1.39 -20.27
C THR A 171 -5.94 0.08 -20.76
N ASN A 172 -5.39 -0.51 -21.81
CA ASN A 172 -5.83 -1.83 -22.28
C ASN A 172 -5.69 -2.91 -21.19
N ASP A 173 -4.71 -2.76 -20.29
CA ASP A 173 -4.35 -3.77 -19.29
C ASP A 173 -4.84 -3.41 -17.89
N ILE A 174 -5.19 -2.14 -17.64
CA ILE A 174 -5.62 -1.64 -16.34
C ILE A 174 -7.11 -1.29 -16.38
N ARG A 175 -7.87 -1.87 -15.46
CA ARG A 175 -9.27 -1.55 -15.23
C ARG A 175 -9.43 -0.81 -13.92
N ILE A 176 -10.22 0.26 -13.93
CA ILE A 176 -10.49 1.08 -12.74
C ILE A 176 -11.90 0.82 -12.24
N LYS A 177 -12.01 0.53 -10.95
CA LYS A 177 -13.28 0.54 -10.20
C LYS A 177 -13.30 1.77 -9.31
N ILE A 178 -14.41 2.50 -9.33
CA ILE A 178 -14.62 3.65 -8.44
C ILE A 178 -15.29 3.19 -7.16
N SER A 179 -14.88 3.79 -6.04
CA SER A 179 -15.49 3.63 -4.73
C SER A 179 -15.56 4.99 -4.01
N ASN A 180 -16.51 5.16 -3.13
CA ASN A 180 -16.59 6.29 -2.19
C ASN A 180 -16.11 5.91 -0.77
N ASP A 181 -15.63 4.68 -0.59
CA ASP A 181 -15.14 4.20 0.71
C ASP A 181 -13.62 4.39 0.83
N VAL A 182 -13.21 5.64 1.03
CA VAL A 182 -11.80 6.02 1.14
C VAL A 182 -11.14 5.35 2.36
N THR A 183 -11.76 5.47 3.54
CA THR A 183 -11.25 4.94 4.80
C THR A 183 -11.15 3.41 4.78
N GLY A 184 -12.19 2.72 4.35
CA GLY A 184 -12.18 1.25 4.29
C GLY A 184 -11.16 0.72 3.29
N THR A 185 -11.01 1.37 2.12
CA THR A 185 -10.02 1.00 1.12
C THR A 185 -8.58 1.17 1.64
N GLU A 186 -8.29 2.27 2.35
CA GLU A 186 -6.98 2.48 2.96
C GLU A 186 -6.68 1.47 4.07
N LEU A 187 -7.60 1.31 5.01
CA LEU A 187 -7.44 0.36 6.12
C LEU A 187 -7.27 -1.08 5.62
N SER A 188 -8.04 -1.49 4.60
CA SER A 188 -7.90 -2.81 4.00
C SER A 188 -6.53 -3.00 3.35
N ALA A 189 -6.00 -1.99 2.67
CA ALA A 189 -4.68 -2.03 2.07
C ALA A 189 -3.55 -2.13 3.12
N ILE A 190 -3.78 -1.64 4.33
CA ILE A 190 -2.86 -1.78 5.47
C ILE A 190 -3.00 -3.18 6.09
N LEU A 191 -4.21 -3.60 6.43
CA LEU A 191 -4.53 -4.86 7.10
C LEU A 191 -4.04 -6.08 6.32
N LYS A 192 -4.25 -6.10 5.01
CA LYS A 192 -3.80 -7.22 4.17
C LYS A 192 -2.30 -7.51 4.29
N ASN A 193 -1.48 -6.49 4.57
CA ASN A 193 -0.04 -6.65 4.73
C ASN A 193 0.33 -7.40 6.01
N VAL A 194 -0.45 -7.20 7.09
CA VAL A 194 -0.33 -7.97 8.33
C VAL A 194 -0.76 -9.41 8.10
N TYR A 195 -1.90 -9.60 7.43
CA TYR A 195 -2.40 -10.94 7.12
C TYR A 195 -1.50 -11.72 6.17
N ALA A 196 -0.87 -11.07 5.21
CA ALA A 196 0.13 -11.70 4.36
C ALA A 196 1.39 -12.11 5.13
N LEU A 197 1.77 -11.34 6.16
CA LEU A 197 2.90 -11.67 7.01
C LEU A 197 2.65 -12.94 7.80
N ILE A 198 1.51 -13.05 8.51
CA ILE A 198 1.18 -14.25 9.30
C ILE A 198 0.96 -15.49 8.41
N THR A 199 0.37 -15.31 7.23
CA THR A 199 0.27 -16.37 6.21
C THR A 199 1.66 -16.84 5.79
N GLY A 200 2.60 -15.90 5.66
CA GLY A 200 4.01 -16.20 5.41
C GLY A 200 4.66 -16.99 6.53
N VAL A 201 4.44 -16.61 7.81
CA VAL A 201 4.95 -17.34 8.98
C VAL A 201 4.46 -18.78 8.94
N SER A 202 3.16 -18.99 8.75
CA SER A 202 2.58 -20.35 8.66
C SER A 202 3.19 -21.16 7.52
N HIS A 203 3.38 -20.55 6.34
CA HIS A 203 4.05 -21.21 5.22
C HIS A 203 5.51 -21.57 5.55
N GLY A 204 6.26 -20.68 6.21
CA GLY A 204 7.64 -20.93 6.62
C GLY A 204 7.79 -22.03 7.67
N LEU A 205 6.78 -22.24 8.52
CA LEU A 205 6.67 -23.34 9.46
C LEU A 205 6.31 -24.70 8.80
N GLY A 206 5.99 -24.70 7.50
CA GLY A 206 5.64 -25.91 6.76
C GLY A 206 4.14 -26.23 6.72
N TYR A 207 3.25 -25.34 7.15
CA TYR A 207 1.81 -25.54 6.99
C TYR A 207 1.42 -25.57 5.50
N GLY A 208 0.60 -26.55 5.12
CA GLY A 208 0.15 -26.77 3.75
C GLY A 208 -1.03 -25.87 3.32
N ASP A 209 -1.39 -25.97 2.04
CA ASP A 209 -2.41 -25.12 1.40
C ASP A 209 -3.80 -25.24 2.05
N ASN A 210 -4.17 -26.40 2.60
CA ASN A 210 -5.44 -26.56 3.32
C ASN A 210 -5.53 -25.63 4.52
N PHE A 211 -4.48 -25.58 5.34
CA PHE A 211 -4.42 -24.66 6.49
C PHE A 211 -4.36 -23.22 6.04
N LEU A 212 -3.55 -22.89 5.04
CA LEU A 212 -3.43 -21.54 4.52
C LEU A 212 -4.77 -21.02 3.97
N ALA A 213 -5.58 -21.86 3.33
CA ALA A 213 -6.93 -21.47 2.88
C ALA A 213 -7.86 -21.12 4.05
N VAL A 214 -7.83 -21.91 5.14
CA VAL A 214 -8.60 -21.63 6.36
C VAL A 214 -8.12 -20.34 7.02
N LEU A 215 -6.80 -20.18 7.17
CA LEU A 215 -6.20 -18.97 7.75
C LEU A 215 -6.58 -17.71 6.96
N ILE A 216 -6.50 -17.75 5.62
CA ILE A 216 -6.85 -16.58 4.79
C ILE A 216 -8.35 -16.29 4.86
N THR A 217 -9.20 -17.32 4.98
CA THR A 217 -10.64 -17.13 5.24
C THR A 217 -10.89 -16.45 6.59
N ALA A 218 -10.16 -16.86 7.62
CA ALA A 218 -10.21 -16.21 8.93
C ALA A 218 -9.68 -14.77 8.87
N CYS A 219 -8.61 -14.50 8.11
CA CYS A 219 -8.12 -13.15 7.85
C CYS A 219 -9.20 -12.25 7.21
N ALA A 220 -9.98 -12.78 6.26
CA ALA A 220 -11.08 -12.05 5.64
C ALA A 220 -12.19 -11.71 6.65
N LYS A 221 -12.56 -12.66 7.51
CA LYS A 221 -13.53 -12.43 8.60
C LYS A 221 -13.02 -11.40 9.62
N GLU A 222 -11.74 -11.48 9.99
CA GLU A 222 -11.13 -10.51 10.92
C GLU A 222 -11.03 -9.12 10.27
N LEU A 223 -10.67 -9.03 9.00
CA LEU A 223 -10.66 -7.80 8.21
C LEU A 223 -12.00 -7.07 8.33
N GLU A 224 -13.11 -7.76 8.09
CA GLU A 224 -14.47 -7.18 8.16
C GLU A 224 -14.77 -6.60 9.53
N LYS A 225 -14.49 -7.37 10.58
CA LYS A 225 -14.71 -6.97 11.98
C LYS A 225 -13.84 -5.77 12.37
N VAL A 226 -12.57 -5.78 11.99
CA VAL A 226 -11.62 -4.70 12.28
C VAL A 226 -12.01 -3.42 11.54
N LEU A 227 -12.37 -3.51 10.26
CA LEU A 227 -12.86 -2.37 9.49
C LEU A 227 -14.09 -1.73 10.15
N PHE A 228 -15.06 -2.54 10.59
CA PHE A 228 -16.24 -2.05 11.31
C PHE A 228 -15.88 -1.41 12.65
N SER A 229 -14.94 -2.01 13.40
CA SER A 229 -14.48 -1.46 14.67
C SER A 229 -13.86 -0.07 14.53
N LEU A 230 -13.05 0.15 13.48
CA LEU A 230 -12.29 1.38 13.27
C LEU A 230 -13.10 2.50 12.59
N ASP A 231 -14.14 2.16 11.81
CA ASP A 231 -14.87 3.15 10.98
C ASP A 231 -16.40 2.94 10.98
N ARG A 232 -16.96 2.13 11.86
CA ARG A 232 -18.41 1.94 12.11
C ARG A 232 -19.31 1.93 10.86
N LYS A 233 -18.78 1.47 9.72
CA LYS A 233 -19.47 1.37 8.43
C LYS A 233 -19.53 -0.09 8.00
N GLU A 234 -20.71 -0.57 7.66
CA GLU A 234 -20.90 -1.88 7.04
C GLU A 234 -20.35 -1.92 5.62
N ARG A 235 -19.70 -3.01 5.27
CA ARG A 235 -19.03 -3.20 3.99
C ARG A 235 -19.18 -4.61 3.48
N SER A 236 -19.42 -4.75 2.18
CA SER A 236 -19.21 -6.03 1.53
C SER A 236 -17.72 -6.19 1.23
N ILE A 237 -17.05 -7.08 1.97
CA ILE A 237 -15.61 -7.34 1.76
C ILE A 237 -15.31 -8.17 0.50
N SER A 238 -16.30 -8.74 -0.18
CA SER A 238 -16.13 -9.52 -1.41
C SER A 238 -15.66 -8.70 -2.63
N GLN A 239 -15.39 -7.40 -2.45
CA GLN A 239 -14.90 -6.53 -3.50
C GLN A 239 -13.40 -6.67 -3.73
N SER A 240 -12.93 -6.27 -4.93
CA SER A 240 -11.53 -6.39 -5.34
C SER A 240 -10.54 -5.63 -4.44
N ALA A 241 -10.93 -4.47 -3.90
CA ALA A 241 -10.08 -3.68 -2.99
C ALA A 241 -9.90 -4.31 -1.60
N TYR A 242 -10.79 -5.22 -1.21
CA TYR A 242 -10.75 -5.92 0.07
C TYR A 242 -10.27 -7.36 -0.13
N LEU A 243 -11.17 -8.29 -0.37
CA LEU A 243 -10.86 -9.71 -0.52
C LEU A 243 -9.89 -9.99 -1.67
N GLY A 244 -10.07 -9.32 -2.82
CA GLY A 244 -9.18 -9.54 -3.96
C GLY A 244 -7.72 -9.14 -3.67
N ASP A 245 -7.53 -7.97 -3.03
CA ASP A 245 -6.18 -7.50 -2.66
C ASP A 245 -5.58 -8.30 -1.48
N LEU A 246 -6.41 -8.80 -0.56
CA LEU A 246 -6.01 -9.75 0.48
C LEU A 246 -5.51 -11.05 -0.14
N LEU A 247 -6.30 -11.70 -0.98
CA LEU A 247 -5.96 -12.97 -1.61
C LEU A 247 -4.65 -12.89 -2.39
N VAL A 248 -4.51 -11.91 -3.29
CA VAL A 248 -3.29 -11.78 -4.09
C VAL A 248 -2.07 -11.52 -3.22
N THR A 249 -2.22 -10.79 -2.10
CA THR A 249 -1.10 -10.48 -1.21
C THR A 249 -0.69 -11.68 -0.35
N CYS A 250 -1.63 -12.53 0.05
CA CYS A 250 -1.37 -13.74 0.84
C CYS A 250 -0.83 -14.90 0.01
N TYR A 251 -1.24 -15.04 -1.26
CA TYR A 251 -0.79 -16.15 -2.11
C TYR A 251 0.45 -15.83 -2.96
N SER A 252 0.64 -14.58 -3.38
CA SER A 252 1.68 -14.23 -4.34
C SER A 252 3.09 -14.33 -3.76
N SER A 253 4.00 -14.90 -4.53
CA SER A 253 5.45 -14.88 -4.25
C SER A 253 6.06 -13.47 -4.36
N HIS A 254 5.38 -12.54 -5.05
CA HIS A 254 5.80 -11.13 -5.12
C HIS A 254 5.51 -10.36 -3.83
N SER A 255 4.67 -10.91 -2.92
CA SER A 255 4.36 -10.26 -1.65
C SER A 255 5.56 -10.23 -0.72
N ARG A 256 6.07 -9.02 -0.46
CA ARG A 256 7.19 -8.80 0.47
C ARG A 256 6.81 -9.17 1.89
N ASN A 257 5.57 -8.89 2.30
CA ASN A 257 5.09 -9.21 3.65
C ASN A 257 5.00 -10.73 3.84
N ARG A 258 4.46 -11.47 2.86
CA ARG A 258 4.45 -12.93 2.88
C ARG A 258 5.87 -13.51 2.95
N ARG A 259 6.80 -12.99 2.16
CA ARG A 259 8.21 -13.42 2.19
C ARG A 259 8.86 -13.12 3.53
N PHE A 260 8.61 -11.93 4.11
CA PHE A 260 9.12 -11.58 5.44
C PHE A 260 8.64 -12.58 6.48
N GLY A 261 7.35 -12.89 6.51
CA GLY A 261 6.78 -13.90 7.40
C GLY A 261 7.38 -15.29 7.17
N ALA A 262 7.59 -15.69 5.91
CA ALA A 262 8.18 -16.99 5.60
C ALA A 262 9.61 -17.15 6.14
N TYR A 263 10.44 -16.11 6.14
CA TYR A 263 11.75 -16.15 6.78
C TYR A 263 11.63 -16.32 8.30
N ILE A 264 10.69 -15.60 8.95
CA ILE A 264 10.45 -15.74 10.40
C ILE A 264 9.99 -17.17 10.72
N GLY A 265 9.02 -17.73 9.97
CA GLY A 265 8.56 -19.12 10.15
C GLY A 265 9.65 -20.16 9.89
N ALA A 266 10.60 -19.87 9.01
CA ALA A 266 11.77 -20.71 8.77
C ALA A 266 12.87 -20.57 9.85
N GLY A 267 12.65 -19.79 10.92
CA GLY A 267 13.56 -19.65 12.05
C GLY A 267 14.57 -18.50 11.94
N TYR A 268 14.42 -17.60 10.95
CA TYR A 268 15.27 -16.40 10.90
C TYR A 268 14.81 -15.37 11.95
N SER A 269 15.76 -14.71 12.61
CA SER A 269 15.44 -13.58 13.47
C SER A 269 14.90 -12.40 12.65
N ILE A 270 14.18 -11.48 13.31
CA ILE A 270 13.65 -10.26 12.70
C ILE A 270 14.77 -9.44 12.05
N ASP A 271 15.90 -9.28 12.73
CA ASP A 271 17.02 -8.49 12.23
C ASP A 271 17.72 -9.15 11.05
N SER A 272 17.90 -10.47 11.09
CA SER A 272 18.40 -11.24 9.95
C SER A 272 17.48 -11.12 8.75
N THR A 273 16.16 -11.23 8.98
CA THR A 273 15.15 -11.07 7.92
C THR A 273 15.18 -9.67 7.29
N LYS A 274 15.26 -8.61 8.11
CA LYS A 274 15.41 -7.22 7.62
C LYS A 274 16.68 -7.03 6.79
N SER A 275 17.78 -7.67 7.19
CA SER A 275 19.07 -7.60 6.49
C SER A 275 19.04 -8.30 5.12
N VAL A 276 18.39 -9.46 5.04
CA VAL A 276 18.25 -10.23 3.79
C VAL A 276 17.27 -9.53 2.83
N MET A 277 16.22 -8.94 3.36
CA MET A 277 15.22 -8.24 2.57
C MET A 277 15.61 -6.77 2.36
N ASN A 278 16.26 -6.46 1.25
CA ASN A 278 16.66 -5.08 0.87
C ASN A 278 15.48 -4.09 0.69
N MET A 279 14.28 -4.43 1.13
CA MET A 279 13.05 -3.66 0.91
C MET A 279 12.15 -3.71 2.15
N VAL A 280 11.46 -2.60 2.42
CA VAL A 280 10.54 -2.46 3.56
C VAL A 280 9.34 -3.41 3.41
N ALA A 281 9.05 -4.17 4.47
CA ALA A 281 7.81 -4.91 4.65
C ALA A 281 6.86 -4.05 5.52
N GLU A 282 5.94 -3.34 4.88
CA GLU A 282 5.00 -2.43 5.58
C GLU A 282 4.17 -3.15 6.66
N GLY A 283 3.93 -4.46 6.48
CA GLY A 283 3.20 -5.29 7.46
C GLY A 283 3.88 -5.36 8.83
N TYR A 284 5.21 -5.25 8.89
CA TYR A 284 5.93 -5.22 10.17
C TYR A 284 5.48 -4.04 11.02
N ASN A 285 5.63 -2.81 10.52
CA ASN A 285 5.23 -1.61 11.23
C ASN A 285 3.70 -1.51 11.40
N ALA A 286 2.93 -1.94 10.39
CA ALA A 286 1.48 -1.96 10.45
C ALA A 286 0.95 -2.86 11.57
N THR A 287 1.60 -3.99 11.85
CA THR A 287 1.22 -4.88 12.97
C THR A 287 1.31 -4.13 14.30
N TYR A 288 2.40 -3.41 14.54
CA TYR A 288 2.56 -2.61 15.76
C TYR A 288 1.44 -1.57 15.91
N CYS A 289 1.26 -0.75 14.89
CA CYS A 289 0.30 0.35 14.95
C CYS A 289 -1.16 -0.15 15.09
N LEU A 290 -1.54 -1.16 14.31
CA LEU A 290 -2.89 -1.73 14.37
C LEU A 290 -3.18 -2.41 15.71
N TYR A 291 -2.21 -3.13 16.29
CA TYR A 291 -2.36 -3.71 17.63
C TYR A 291 -2.69 -2.63 18.67
N HIS A 292 -1.93 -1.53 18.67
CA HIS A 292 -2.17 -0.43 19.61
C HIS A 292 -3.49 0.29 19.36
N MET A 293 -3.84 0.58 18.10
CA MET A 293 -5.15 1.16 17.75
C MET A 293 -6.32 0.30 18.22
N LEU A 294 -6.22 -1.02 18.04
CA LEU A 294 -7.28 -1.94 18.47
C LEU A 294 -7.32 -2.13 19.99
N LYS A 295 -6.17 -2.07 20.64
CA LYS A 295 -6.07 -2.13 22.10
C LYS A 295 -6.71 -0.90 22.75
N GLU A 296 -6.45 0.30 22.24
CA GLU A 296 -7.06 1.56 22.71
C GLU A 296 -8.59 1.55 22.52
N ASN A 297 -9.09 0.91 21.48
CA ASN A 297 -10.52 0.73 21.23
C ASN A 297 -11.13 -0.50 21.92
N ASN A 298 -10.39 -1.18 22.79
CA ASN A 298 -10.81 -2.41 23.48
C ASN A 298 -11.26 -3.54 22.52
N PHE A 299 -10.73 -3.56 21.30
CA PHE A 299 -11.14 -4.52 20.27
C PHE A 299 -10.11 -5.61 19.97
N ILE A 300 -8.90 -5.52 20.51
CA ILE A 300 -7.78 -6.45 20.19
C ILE A 300 -8.13 -7.92 20.51
N ILE A 301 -8.99 -8.18 21.48
CA ILE A 301 -9.43 -9.53 21.84
C ILE A 301 -10.23 -10.20 20.70
N ASN A 302 -10.85 -9.41 19.84
CA ASN A 302 -11.63 -9.84 18.68
C ASN A 302 -10.80 -9.91 17.39
N ALA A 303 -9.49 -9.65 17.49
CA ALA A 303 -8.55 -9.65 16.38
C ALA A 303 -7.36 -10.61 16.68
N PRO A 304 -7.62 -11.92 16.82
CA PRO A 304 -6.62 -12.90 17.24
C PRO A 304 -5.45 -13.00 16.24
N ILE A 305 -5.67 -12.81 14.95
CA ILE A 305 -4.62 -12.89 13.92
C ILE A 305 -3.64 -11.72 14.04
N ILE A 306 -4.14 -10.49 14.22
CA ILE A 306 -3.30 -9.32 14.47
C ILE A 306 -2.55 -9.47 15.80
N LYS A 307 -3.22 -10.01 16.84
CA LYS A 307 -2.61 -10.27 18.15
C LYS A 307 -1.47 -11.28 18.05
N SER A 308 -1.68 -12.43 17.42
CA SER A 308 -0.62 -13.42 17.21
C SER A 308 0.53 -12.86 16.36
N SER A 309 0.23 -12.09 15.32
CA SER A 309 1.26 -11.40 14.55
C SER A 309 2.10 -10.45 15.42
N TYR A 310 1.46 -9.70 16.32
CA TYR A 310 2.15 -8.81 17.25
C TYR A 310 3.02 -9.58 18.26
N ASN A 311 2.49 -10.67 18.82
CA ASN A 311 3.23 -11.51 19.76
C ASN A 311 4.51 -12.07 19.12
N ILE A 312 4.43 -12.58 17.89
CA ILE A 312 5.60 -13.10 17.16
C ILE A 312 6.62 -11.99 16.89
N LEU A 313 6.16 -10.81 16.46
CA LEU A 313 7.07 -9.76 15.95
C LEU A 313 7.64 -8.84 17.02
N TYR A 314 6.95 -8.69 18.17
CA TYR A 314 7.27 -7.66 19.17
C TYR A 314 7.35 -8.19 20.61
N MET A 315 6.86 -9.41 20.86
CA MET A 315 6.88 -10.03 22.20
C MET A 315 7.76 -11.27 22.26
N ASP A 316 8.52 -11.52 21.20
CA ASP A 316 9.45 -12.66 21.08
C ASP A 316 8.79 -14.02 21.34
N SER A 317 7.48 -14.12 21.01
CA SER A 317 6.73 -15.38 21.16
C SER A 317 7.15 -16.37 20.07
N ASP A 318 7.21 -17.64 20.44
CA ASP A 318 7.53 -18.74 19.51
C ASP A 318 6.49 -18.82 18.38
N PRO A 319 6.89 -18.67 17.10
CA PRO A 319 5.98 -18.70 15.98
C PRO A 319 5.15 -20.00 15.88
N SER A 320 5.74 -21.15 16.20
CA SER A 320 5.04 -22.45 16.17
C SER A 320 3.91 -22.48 17.17
N LYS A 321 4.15 -22.04 18.41
CA LYS A 321 3.11 -21.99 19.47
C LYS A 321 2.01 -21.01 19.13
N GLU A 322 2.35 -19.84 18.61
CA GLU A 322 1.36 -18.83 18.21
C GLU A 322 0.47 -19.33 17.07
N ILE A 323 1.04 -19.97 16.06
CA ILE A 323 0.24 -20.53 14.95
C ILE A 323 -0.60 -21.71 15.40
N GLU A 324 -0.09 -22.58 16.27
CA GLU A 324 -0.86 -23.68 16.85
C GLU A 324 -2.06 -23.18 17.66
N ASN A 325 -1.85 -22.18 18.52
CA ASN A 325 -2.94 -21.53 19.28
C ASN A 325 -3.96 -20.89 18.33
N LEU A 326 -3.48 -20.23 17.28
CA LEU A 326 -4.34 -19.59 16.30
C LEU A 326 -5.16 -20.64 15.52
N SER A 327 -4.60 -21.80 15.20
CA SER A 327 -5.29 -22.88 14.49
C SER A 327 -6.54 -23.36 15.23
N ASN A 328 -6.50 -23.36 16.56
CA ASN A 328 -7.64 -23.74 17.41
C ASN A 328 -8.73 -22.64 17.50
N LEU A 329 -8.41 -21.40 17.11
CA LEU A 329 -9.33 -20.27 17.19
C LEU A 329 -10.06 -19.97 15.87
N ILE A 330 -9.48 -20.39 14.74
CA ILE A 330 -9.95 -20.01 13.40
C ILE A 330 -10.77 -21.09 12.69
N SER A 331 -10.95 -22.25 13.33
CA SER A 331 -11.72 -23.38 12.82
C SER A 331 -13.24 -23.14 12.84
#